data_221f6388b6d9b4cefdeda80ed3e0fa5e
#
_entry.id   221f6388b6d9b4cefdeda80ed3e0fa5e
#
_cell.length_a   1.000
_cell.length_b   1.000
_cell.length_c   1.000
_cell.angle_alpha   90.00
_cell.angle_beta   90.00
_cell.angle_gamma   90.00
#
_symmetry.space_group_name_H-M   'P 1'
#
loop_
_entity.id
_entity.type
_entity.pdbx_description
1 polymer ?
#
loop_
_entity_poly.entity_id
_entity_poly.type
_entity_poly.pdbx_seq_one_letter_code
_entity_poly.pdbx_strand_id
1 'polypeptide(L)'
;MPKWPGQAYEKAHRFEQMLDALPDAIVMFDSCGRIEGCNRAMRRLLDIPELANGSDDLIDFFQNLEKGIKADLAYLLPGISQVIHRAKNPFYCMHRDGEGEQARALEFHAYAASESDTATLLMIRDVSAKMQQERERADCFAVAAHEIRSPLAAISGYIELLQLEATPSAWASKIYTQLHEKVRGVDVLLDDLTRLNRMEYEGAGTQEWRESDLRAVLRLSLRAFSEQRHRICLDLPEHGLWAKVDIVPLLVALRNTLENALKYSAPDTLVTLRLQPGQAGWACIEVLDQGPGIEPLYKEKVFDKFFRLPGQQVQGSGLGLSIVRSIVQHHGGRVYFKEHPGPGAHLVMELVLLPSASYIP
;
A
#
# COMPACT_ATOMS: atom_id res chain seq x y z
N MET A 1 -41.59 -41.09 -22.92
CA MET A 1 -40.59 -41.16 -21.85
C MET A 1 -39.97 -39.78 -21.65
N PRO A 2 -40.17 -39.09 -20.56
CA PRO A 2 -39.54 -37.77 -20.35
C PRO A 2 -38.13 -37.95 -19.82
N LYS A 3 -37.14 -37.41 -20.56
CA LYS A 3 -35.70 -37.41 -20.22
C LYS A 3 -35.34 -36.18 -19.35
N TRP A 4 -35.84 -36.06 -18.11
CA TRP A 4 -35.67 -34.77 -17.39
C TRP A 4 -35.19 -34.79 -15.94
N PRO A 5 -34.68 -35.86 -15.30
CA PRO A 5 -34.08 -35.68 -13.97
C PRO A 5 -32.58 -35.29 -14.02
N GLY A 6 -31.82 -35.77 -15.00
CA GLY A 6 -30.34 -35.60 -15.00
C GLY A 6 -29.86 -34.17 -15.33
N GLN A 7 -30.47 -33.51 -16.32
CA GLN A 7 -29.99 -32.19 -16.75
C GLN A 7 -30.30 -31.05 -15.78
N ALA A 8 -31.41 -31.12 -15.04
CA ALA A 8 -31.73 -30.16 -14.01
C ALA A 8 -30.78 -30.27 -12.80
N TYR A 9 -30.50 -31.51 -12.41
CA TYR A 9 -29.54 -31.81 -11.32
C TYR A 9 -28.11 -31.36 -11.68
N GLU A 10 -27.64 -31.64 -12.89
CA GLU A 10 -26.32 -31.19 -13.34
C GLU A 10 -26.22 -29.64 -13.40
N LYS A 11 -27.28 -28.94 -13.83
CA LYS A 11 -27.33 -27.48 -13.83
C LYS A 11 -27.30 -26.91 -12.42
N ALA A 12 -28.10 -27.45 -11.50
CA ALA A 12 -28.12 -27.02 -10.11
C ALA A 12 -26.76 -27.22 -9.42
N HIS A 13 -26.17 -28.39 -9.59
CA HIS A 13 -24.85 -28.69 -9.04
C HIS A 13 -23.72 -27.80 -9.61
N ARG A 14 -23.77 -27.52 -10.91
CA ARG A 14 -22.82 -26.58 -11.53
C ARG A 14 -23.01 -25.15 -11.01
N PHE A 15 -24.27 -24.73 -10.76
CA PHE A 15 -24.56 -23.42 -10.19
C PHE A 15 -24.06 -23.31 -8.74
N GLU A 16 -24.26 -24.34 -7.91
CA GLU A 16 -23.67 -24.39 -6.54
C GLU A 16 -22.15 -24.30 -6.57
N GLN A 17 -21.47 -25.02 -7.46
CA GLN A 17 -20.02 -24.93 -7.62
C GLN A 17 -19.56 -23.53 -8.02
N MET A 18 -20.31 -22.84 -8.89
CA MET A 18 -20.02 -21.46 -9.28
C MET A 18 -20.19 -20.49 -8.10
N LEU A 19 -21.25 -20.64 -7.31
CA LEU A 19 -21.48 -19.83 -6.11
C LEU A 19 -20.38 -20.07 -5.06
N ASP A 20 -19.97 -21.33 -4.87
CA ASP A 20 -18.89 -21.67 -3.93
C ASP A 20 -17.51 -21.16 -4.33
N ALA A 21 -17.30 -20.86 -5.61
CA ALA A 21 -16.07 -20.25 -6.12
C ALA A 21 -16.01 -18.72 -5.90
N LEU A 22 -17.14 -18.09 -5.58
CA LEU A 22 -17.18 -16.64 -5.34
C LEU A 22 -16.56 -16.30 -3.98
N PRO A 23 -15.74 -15.23 -3.90
CA PRO A 23 -15.13 -14.78 -2.66
C PRO A 23 -16.12 -14.10 -1.70
N ASP A 24 -17.18 -13.50 -2.25
CA ASP A 24 -18.21 -12.81 -1.48
C ASP A 24 -19.14 -13.83 -0.79
N ALA A 25 -19.57 -13.55 0.43
CA ALA A 25 -20.50 -14.39 1.16
C ALA A 25 -21.93 -14.18 0.63
N ILE A 26 -22.57 -15.26 0.16
CA ILE A 26 -23.88 -15.19 -0.50
C ILE A 26 -24.84 -16.13 0.21
N VAL A 27 -26.05 -15.63 0.51
CA VAL A 27 -27.19 -16.42 0.98
C VAL A 27 -28.44 -16.07 0.18
N MET A 28 -29.26 -17.08 -0.11
CA MET A 28 -30.53 -16.97 -0.82
C MET A 28 -31.67 -17.29 0.11
N PHE A 29 -32.73 -16.48 0.05
CA PHE A 29 -33.96 -16.64 0.79
C PHE A 29 -35.14 -16.87 -0.17
N ASP A 30 -36.06 -17.73 0.22
CA ASP A 30 -37.32 -17.93 -0.47
C ASP A 30 -38.32 -16.75 -0.21
N SER A 31 -39.48 -16.83 -0.81
CA SER A 31 -40.56 -15.86 -0.63
C SER A 31 -41.10 -15.75 0.80
N CYS A 32 -40.81 -16.73 1.65
CA CYS A 32 -41.22 -16.78 3.05
C CYS A 32 -40.09 -16.31 4.00
N GLY A 33 -38.93 -15.92 3.46
CA GLY A 33 -37.76 -15.51 4.23
C GLY A 33 -36.94 -16.68 4.78
N ARG A 34 -37.12 -17.92 4.27
CA ARG A 34 -36.35 -19.08 4.67
C ARG A 34 -35.13 -19.24 3.79
N ILE A 35 -34.03 -19.73 4.35
CA ILE A 35 -32.79 -19.98 3.62
C ILE A 35 -32.98 -21.12 2.62
N GLU A 36 -32.84 -20.82 1.33
CA GLU A 36 -32.78 -21.81 0.26
C GLU A 36 -31.36 -22.37 0.05
N GLY A 37 -30.35 -21.55 0.28
CA GLY A 37 -28.95 -21.95 0.12
C GLY A 37 -27.97 -20.86 0.45
N CYS A 38 -26.74 -21.24 0.69
CA CYS A 38 -25.63 -20.32 0.88
C CYS A 38 -24.33 -20.90 0.32
N ASN A 39 -23.40 -20.02 -0.05
CA ASN A 39 -22.11 -20.45 -0.57
C ASN A 39 -21.09 -20.72 0.55
N ARG A 40 -19.94 -21.28 0.15
CA ARG A 40 -18.84 -21.63 1.06
C ARG A 40 -18.29 -20.41 1.83
N ALA A 41 -18.27 -19.25 1.19
CA ALA A 41 -17.80 -18.01 1.83
C ALA A 41 -18.73 -17.58 2.97
N MET A 42 -20.07 -17.72 2.80
CA MET A 42 -21.04 -17.43 3.84
C MET A 42 -20.90 -18.41 5.03
N ARG A 43 -20.74 -19.72 4.76
CA ARG A 43 -20.52 -20.72 5.82
C ARG A 43 -19.27 -20.41 6.65
N ARG A 44 -18.21 -19.94 6.02
CA ARG A 44 -16.98 -19.51 6.73
C ARG A 44 -17.18 -18.23 7.53
N LEU A 45 -17.95 -17.29 7.01
CA LEU A 45 -18.21 -16.01 7.69
C LEU A 45 -19.00 -16.22 8.99
N LEU A 46 -19.94 -17.17 8.96
CA LEU A 46 -20.81 -17.51 10.10
C LEU A 46 -20.20 -18.54 11.06
N ASP A 47 -19.05 -19.14 10.69
CA ASP A 47 -18.44 -20.29 11.42
C ASP A 47 -19.42 -21.47 11.64
N ILE A 48 -20.31 -21.69 10.66
CA ILE A 48 -21.32 -22.76 10.68
C ILE A 48 -20.94 -23.78 9.61
N PRO A 49 -20.57 -25.02 9.99
CA PRO A 49 -20.18 -26.06 9.01
C PRO A 49 -21.31 -26.49 8.08
N GLU A 50 -22.55 -26.51 8.54
CA GLU A 50 -23.75 -26.85 7.76
C GLU A 50 -24.92 -25.96 8.17
N LEU A 51 -25.37 -25.06 7.27
CA LEU A 51 -26.67 -24.43 7.35
C LEU A 51 -27.68 -25.47 6.85
N ALA A 52 -28.56 -25.97 7.74
CA ALA A 52 -29.59 -26.91 7.34
C ALA A 52 -30.58 -26.17 6.38
N ASN A 53 -30.66 -26.65 5.15
CA ASN A 53 -31.60 -26.14 4.17
C ASN A 53 -33.03 -26.23 4.73
N GLY A 54 -33.71 -25.06 4.86
CA GLY A 54 -35.14 -24.99 5.17
C GLY A 54 -35.51 -24.87 6.66
N SER A 55 -34.57 -24.72 7.61
CA SER A 55 -34.87 -24.65 9.04
C SER A 55 -34.67 -23.25 9.68
N ASP A 56 -33.88 -22.39 9.08
CA ASP A 56 -33.56 -21.09 9.70
C ASP A 56 -34.35 -19.95 9.05
N ASP A 57 -35.09 -19.22 9.88
CA ASP A 57 -35.76 -17.99 9.52
C ASP A 57 -34.71 -16.85 9.38
N LEU A 58 -35.07 -15.82 8.62
CA LEU A 58 -34.27 -14.62 8.41
C LEU A 58 -33.78 -14.02 9.75
N ILE A 59 -34.60 -14.08 10.79
CA ILE A 59 -34.25 -13.59 12.13
C ILE A 59 -33.14 -14.44 12.74
N ASP A 60 -33.24 -15.77 12.68
CA ASP A 60 -32.24 -16.69 13.19
C ASP A 60 -30.91 -16.55 12.41
N PHE A 61 -31.00 -16.34 11.11
CA PHE A 61 -29.84 -16.04 10.28
C PHE A 61 -29.09 -14.79 10.77
N PHE A 62 -29.80 -13.68 11.00
CA PHE A 62 -29.16 -12.44 11.48
C PHE A 62 -28.61 -12.58 12.90
N GLN A 63 -29.27 -13.31 13.80
CA GLN A 63 -28.73 -13.61 15.11
C GLN A 63 -27.43 -14.43 15.04
N ASN A 64 -27.36 -15.40 14.12
CA ASN A 64 -26.15 -16.17 13.88
C ASN A 64 -25.05 -15.32 13.21
N LEU A 65 -25.43 -14.42 12.29
CA LEU A 65 -24.53 -13.45 11.69
C LEU A 65 -23.95 -12.50 12.76
N GLU A 66 -24.78 -11.98 13.67
CA GLU A 66 -24.34 -11.16 14.81
C GLU A 66 -23.30 -11.88 15.68
N LYS A 67 -23.54 -13.16 15.97
CA LYS A 67 -22.58 -13.98 16.74
C LYS A 67 -21.29 -14.22 15.96
N GLY A 68 -21.40 -14.52 14.66
CA GLY A 68 -20.26 -14.85 13.79
C GLY A 68 -19.35 -13.67 13.55
N ILE A 69 -19.93 -12.47 13.34
CA ILE A 69 -19.19 -11.22 13.12
C ILE A 69 -19.05 -10.37 14.40
N LYS A 70 -19.57 -10.88 15.55
CA LYS A 70 -19.56 -10.18 16.86
C LYS A 70 -20.05 -8.73 16.77
N ALA A 71 -21.08 -8.46 15.98
CA ALA A 71 -21.66 -7.15 15.73
C ALA A 71 -23.06 -7.06 16.30
N ASP A 72 -23.43 -5.88 16.80
CA ASP A 72 -24.82 -5.54 17.02
C ASP A 72 -25.43 -5.09 15.67
N LEU A 73 -26.14 -6.02 15.01
CA LEU A 73 -26.84 -5.75 13.74
C LEU A 73 -28.31 -5.34 13.94
N ALA A 74 -28.78 -5.20 15.17
CA ALA A 74 -30.17 -4.87 15.49
C ALA A 74 -30.63 -3.59 14.79
N TYR A 75 -29.72 -2.61 14.60
CA TYR A 75 -30.02 -1.39 13.87
C TYR A 75 -30.09 -1.59 12.33
N LEU A 76 -29.58 -2.70 11.81
CA LEU A 76 -29.63 -3.04 10.37
C LEU A 76 -30.91 -3.75 9.99
N LEU A 77 -31.55 -4.47 10.93
CA LEU A 77 -32.78 -5.22 10.66
C LEU A 77 -33.88 -4.40 9.98
N PRO A 78 -34.17 -3.14 10.40
CA PRO A 78 -35.14 -2.31 9.69
C PRO A 78 -34.70 -1.95 8.27
N GLY A 79 -33.39 -1.69 8.06
CA GLY A 79 -32.82 -1.38 6.74
C GLY A 79 -32.83 -2.60 5.82
N ILE A 80 -32.47 -3.77 6.33
CA ILE A 80 -32.46 -5.03 5.59
C ILE A 80 -33.89 -5.42 5.20
N SER A 81 -34.85 -5.32 6.11
CA SER A 81 -36.26 -5.57 5.81
C SER A 81 -36.80 -4.64 4.72
N GLN A 82 -36.42 -3.35 4.72
CA GLN A 82 -36.75 -2.40 3.65
C GLN A 82 -36.07 -2.69 2.33
N VAL A 83 -34.80 -3.16 2.38
CA VAL A 83 -34.00 -3.53 1.19
C VAL A 83 -34.55 -4.81 0.56
N ILE A 84 -34.91 -5.80 1.34
CA ILE A 84 -35.59 -7.05 0.88
C ILE A 84 -36.91 -6.70 0.16
N HIS A 85 -37.65 -5.69 0.65
CA HIS A 85 -38.92 -5.28 0.06
C HIS A 85 -38.82 -4.25 -1.06
N ARG A 86 -37.65 -3.54 -1.20
CA ARG A 86 -37.48 -2.46 -2.18
C ARG A 86 -36.02 -2.38 -2.71
N ALA A 87 -35.42 -3.48 -3.11
CA ALA A 87 -34.03 -3.57 -3.59
C ALA A 87 -33.67 -2.45 -4.58
N LYS A 88 -33.17 -1.30 -4.09
CA LYS A 88 -32.72 -0.20 -4.96
C LYS A 88 -31.33 0.33 -4.64
N ASN A 89 -30.75 0.12 -3.45
CA ASN A 89 -29.41 0.61 -3.13
C ASN A 89 -28.64 -0.33 -2.21
N PRO A 90 -27.33 -0.56 -2.45
CA PRO A 90 -26.47 -1.19 -1.47
C PRO A 90 -26.44 -0.33 -0.20
N PHE A 91 -26.39 -0.95 0.96
CA PHE A 91 -26.16 -0.26 2.21
C PHE A 91 -24.88 -0.75 2.85
N TYR A 92 -24.19 0.17 3.50
CA TYR A 92 -22.91 -0.08 4.14
C TYR A 92 -23.11 -0.23 5.64
N CYS A 93 -22.55 -1.29 6.19
CA CYS A 93 -22.38 -1.43 7.62
C CYS A 93 -20.88 -1.50 7.91
N MET A 94 -20.40 -0.61 8.75
CA MET A 94 -19.07 -0.71 9.31
C MET A 94 -19.15 -1.40 10.65
N HIS A 95 -18.67 -2.63 10.71
CA HIS A 95 -18.54 -3.35 11.95
C HIS A 95 -17.11 -3.19 12.49
N ARG A 96 -17.00 -2.88 13.78
CA ARG A 96 -15.75 -2.77 14.51
C ARG A 96 -15.70 -3.90 15.53
N ASP A 97 -15.00 -4.99 15.21
CA ASP A 97 -14.69 -6.03 16.18
C ASP A 97 -13.68 -5.51 17.20
N GLY A 98 -14.11 -5.34 18.45
CA GLY A 98 -13.26 -5.16 19.62
C GLY A 98 -12.40 -3.89 19.65
N GLU A 99 -11.81 -3.64 20.81
CA GLU A 99 -10.72 -2.68 21.00
C GLU A 99 -9.43 -3.31 20.41
N GLY A 100 -9.10 -3.02 19.14
CA GLY A 100 -7.89 -3.50 18.49
C GLY A 100 -7.90 -3.47 16.96
N GLU A 101 -6.77 -3.76 16.35
CA GLU A 101 -6.43 -3.62 14.93
C GLU A 101 -7.23 -4.48 13.92
N GLN A 102 -8.30 -5.17 14.32
CA GLN A 102 -9.04 -6.12 13.47
C GLN A 102 -10.50 -5.71 13.17
N ALA A 103 -10.77 -4.42 13.06
CA ALA A 103 -12.09 -3.96 12.63
C ALA A 103 -12.36 -4.38 11.16
N ARG A 104 -13.41 -5.17 10.92
CA ARG A 104 -13.86 -5.53 9.58
C ARG A 104 -14.90 -4.53 9.08
N ALA A 105 -14.80 -4.13 7.81
CA ALA A 105 -15.81 -3.37 7.12
C ALA A 105 -16.55 -4.30 6.16
N LEU A 106 -17.86 -4.48 6.36
CA LEU A 106 -18.69 -5.34 5.56
C LEU A 106 -19.68 -4.51 4.76
N GLU A 107 -19.80 -4.79 3.49
CA GLU A 107 -20.75 -4.19 2.55
C GLU A 107 -21.85 -5.20 2.26
N PHE A 108 -23.12 -4.78 2.42
CA PHE A 108 -24.28 -5.63 2.23
C PHE A 108 -25.04 -5.22 0.96
N HIS A 109 -25.31 -6.18 0.10
CA HIS A 109 -26.12 -6.01 -1.10
C HIS A 109 -27.27 -6.99 -1.11
N ALA A 110 -28.49 -6.49 -1.26
CA ALA A 110 -29.65 -7.34 -1.43
C ALA A 110 -30.20 -7.19 -2.85
N TYR A 111 -30.52 -8.30 -3.48
CA TYR A 111 -31.07 -8.38 -4.83
C TYR A 111 -32.37 -9.19 -4.81
N ALA A 112 -33.44 -8.63 -5.40
CA ALA A 112 -34.66 -9.39 -5.66
C ALA A 112 -34.53 -10.19 -6.96
N ALA A 113 -34.95 -11.43 -6.98
CA ALA A 113 -34.82 -12.32 -8.16
C ALA A 113 -35.66 -11.88 -9.35
N SER A 114 -36.85 -11.32 -9.11
CA SER A 114 -37.72 -10.66 -10.13
C SER A 114 -38.78 -9.76 -9.49
N GLU A 115 -39.47 -8.94 -10.30
CA GLU A 115 -40.61 -8.11 -9.80
C GLU A 115 -41.79 -8.93 -9.30
N SER A 116 -41.91 -10.17 -9.72
CA SER A 116 -42.98 -11.12 -9.37
C SER A 116 -42.57 -12.22 -8.40
N ASP A 117 -41.26 -12.42 -8.19
CA ASP A 117 -40.73 -13.47 -7.34
C ASP A 117 -40.07 -12.82 -6.12
N THR A 118 -40.52 -13.23 -4.93
CA THR A 118 -40.10 -12.65 -3.66
C THR A 118 -38.77 -13.26 -3.13
N ALA A 119 -38.13 -14.12 -3.93
CA ALA A 119 -36.84 -14.66 -3.59
C ALA A 119 -35.78 -13.54 -3.54
N THR A 120 -34.96 -13.53 -2.48
CA THR A 120 -33.97 -12.50 -2.23
C THR A 120 -32.58 -13.13 -2.11
N LEU A 121 -31.61 -12.51 -2.79
CA LEU A 121 -30.20 -12.85 -2.63
C LEU A 121 -29.55 -11.75 -1.79
N LEU A 122 -28.92 -12.13 -0.69
CA LEU A 122 -28.08 -11.25 0.13
C LEU A 122 -26.62 -11.60 -0.11
N MET A 123 -25.85 -10.60 -0.50
CA MET A 123 -24.40 -10.71 -0.66
C MET A 123 -23.72 -9.85 0.39
N ILE A 124 -22.73 -10.39 1.08
CA ILE A 124 -21.90 -9.70 2.05
C ILE A 124 -20.47 -9.73 1.54
N ARG A 125 -19.90 -8.56 1.35
CA ARG A 125 -18.52 -8.37 0.88
C ARG A 125 -17.67 -7.78 1.97
N ASP A 126 -16.51 -8.39 2.24
CA ASP A 126 -15.50 -7.79 3.10
C ASP A 126 -14.75 -6.71 2.29
N VAL A 127 -14.96 -5.45 2.69
CA VAL A 127 -14.33 -4.27 2.08
C VAL A 127 -13.26 -3.65 3.01
N SER A 128 -12.84 -4.38 4.05
CA SER A 128 -11.88 -3.89 5.05
C SER A 128 -10.60 -3.38 4.41
N ALA A 129 -10.01 -4.17 3.49
CA ALA A 129 -8.79 -3.78 2.79
C ALA A 129 -8.97 -2.52 1.95
N LYS A 130 -10.11 -2.40 1.23
CA LYS A 130 -10.44 -1.22 0.44
C LYS A 130 -10.62 0.02 1.31
N MET A 131 -11.39 -0.10 2.40
CA MET A 131 -11.64 0.99 3.34
C MET A 131 -10.36 1.42 4.07
N GLN A 132 -9.50 0.46 4.43
CA GLN A 132 -8.20 0.75 5.02
C GLN A 132 -7.32 1.55 4.04
N GLN A 133 -7.25 1.12 2.79
CA GLN A 133 -6.51 1.82 1.74
C GLN A 133 -7.04 3.25 1.50
N GLU A 134 -8.37 3.43 1.48
CA GLU A 134 -8.98 4.76 1.34
C GLU A 134 -8.67 5.67 2.55
N ARG A 135 -8.66 5.12 3.78
CA ARG A 135 -8.26 5.86 4.98
C ARG A 135 -6.78 6.26 4.95
N GLU A 136 -5.89 5.31 4.68
CA GLU A 136 -4.45 5.59 4.54
C GLU A 136 -4.18 6.66 3.48
N ARG A 137 -4.95 6.63 2.39
CA ARG A 137 -4.91 7.67 1.36
C ARG A 137 -5.35 9.02 1.90
N ALA A 138 -6.48 9.09 2.59
CA ALA A 138 -6.99 10.33 3.17
C ALA A 138 -6.03 10.90 4.20
N ASP A 139 -5.47 10.06 5.07
CA ASP A 139 -4.47 10.46 6.07
C ASP A 139 -3.20 10.97 5.40
N CYS A 140 -2.73 10.30 4.34
CA CYS A 140 -1.60 10.76 3.53
C CYS A 140 -1.83 12.16 2.97
N PHE A 141 -3.00 12.42 2.38
CA PHE A 141 -3.34 13.75 1.86
C PHE A 141 -3.47 14.81 2.96
N ALA A 142 -4.00 14.46 4.12
CA ALA A 142 -4.13 15.39 5.26
C ALA A 142 -2.75 15.82 5.77
N VAL A 143 -1.82 14.87 5.94
CA VAL A 143 -0.44 15.16 6.36
C VAL A 143 0.28 15.96 5.29
N ALA A 144 0.16 15.58 4.01
CA ALA A 144 0.75 16.32 2.90
C ALA A 144 0.29 17.78 2.84
N ALA A 145 -1.02 18.02 3.02
CA ALA A 145 -1.57 19.36 3.06
C ALA A 145 -1.00 20.20 4.21
N HIS A 146 -0.75 19.56 5.38
CA HIS A 146 -0.13 20.22 6.52
C HIS A 146 1.35 20.55 6.24
N GLU A 147 2.11 19.60 5.69
CA GLU A 147 3.52 19.76 5.35
C GLU A 147 3.75 20.80 4.22
N ILE A 148 2.79 20.98 3.32
CA ILE A 148 2.81 22.05 2.29
C ILE A 148 2.45 23.40 2.91
N ARG A 149 1.47 23.47 3.82
CA ARG A 149 1.02 24.72 4.43
C ARG A 149 2.13 25.41 5.23
N SER A 150 2.95 24.64 5.91
CA SER A 150 4.06 25.17 6.73
C SER A 150 5.08 25.98 5.91
N PRO A 151 5.71 25.45 4.83
CA PRO A 151 6.63 26.24 3.99
C PRO A 151 5.93 27.39 3.27
N LEU A 152 4.66 27.23 2.85
CA LEU A 152 3.90 28.34 2.23
C LEU A 152 3.70 29.50 3.19
N ALA A 153 3.39 29.22 4.46
CA ALA A 153 3.28 30.28 5.49
C ALA A 153 4.62 31.00 5.70
N ALA A 154 5.73 30.26 5.71
CA ALA A 154 7.07 30.86 5.81
C ALA A 154 7.41 31.70 4.57
N ILE A 155 7.07 31.24 3.36
CA ILE A 155 7.24 31.99 2.10
C ILE A 155 6.47 33.30 2.16
N SER A 156 5.19 33.26 2.56
CA SER A 156 4.35 34.46 2.71
C SER A 156 4.97 35.45 3.70
N GLY A 157 5.42 34.98 4.88
CA GLY A 157 6.09 35.84 5.86
C GLY A 157 7.40 36.45 5.33
N TYR A 158 8.20 35.73 4.57
CA TYR A 158 9.41 36.29 3.94
C TYR A 158 9.08 37.31 2.88
N ILE A 159 8.03 37.15 2.08
CA ILE A 159 7.57 38.15 1.12
C ILE A 159 7.11 39.40 1.81
N GLU A 160 6.33 39.29 2.91
CA GLU A 160 5.90 40.45 3.70
C GLU A 160 7.10 41.22 4.28
N LEU A 161 8.10 40.52 4.81
CA LEU A 161 9.32 41.14 5.31
C LEU A 161 10.10 41.89 4.19
N LEU A 162 10.20 41.31 3.00
CA LEU A 162 10.85 41.95 1.85
C LEU A 162 10.09 43.20 1.35
N GLN A 163 8.76 43.24 1.49
CA GLN A 163 7.95 44.38 1.11
C GLN A 163 8.13 45.61 2.04
N LEU A 164 8.58 45.35 3.28
CA LEU A 164 8.82 46.40 4.27
C LEU A 164 10.17 47.10 4.07
N GLU A 165 11.08 46.55 3.25
CA GLU A 165 12.40 47.14 2.98
C GLU A 165 12.41 47.99 1.73
N ALA A 166 12.88 49.24 1.87
CA ALA A 166 12.98 50.19 0.78
C ALA A 166 14.28 50.09 -0.04
N THR A 167 15.29 49.33 0.44
CA THR A 167 16.61 49.21 -0.22
C THR A 167 17.17 47.79 -0.12
N PRO A 168 17.79 47.25 -1.22
CA PRO A 168 18.45 45.96 -1.21
C PRO A 168 19.61 45.95 -0.21
N SER A 169 19.50 45.11 0.80
CA SER A 169 20.54 44.91 1.84
C SER A 169 21.07 43.48 1.79
N ALA A 170 22.20 43.21 2.46
CA ALA A 170 22.72 41.87 2.66
C ALA A 170 21.68 40.94 3.37
N TRP A 171 20.80 41.53 4.15
CA TRP A 171 19.69 40.86 4.80
C TRP A 171 18.62 40.37 3.78
N ALA A 172 18.25 41.22 2.79
CA ALA A 172 17.32 40.82 1.74
C ALA A 172 17.85 39.63 0.92
N SER A 173 19.15 39.58 0.63
CA SER A 173 19.78 38.45 -0.06
C SER A 173 19.66 37.16 0.75
N LYS A 174 19.78 37.21 2.08
CA LYS A 174 19.59 36.05 2.96
C LYS A 174 18.15 35.55 2.94
N ILE A 175 17.17 36.46 2.92
CA ILE A 175 15.74 36.10 2.82
C ILE A 175 15.43 35.48 1.47
N TYR A 176 15.97 36.00 0.36
CA TYR A 176 15.81 35.36 -0.95
C TYR A 176 16.35 33.94 -0.99
N THR A 177 17.50 33.68 -0.37
CA THR A 177 18.05 32.32 -0.28
C THR A 177 17.10 31.39 0.51
N GLN A 178 16.62 31.85 1.66
CA GLN A 178 15.68 31.06 2.47
C GLN A 178 14.35 30.81 1.76
N LEU A 179 13.85 31.78 1.01
CA LEU A 179 12.64 31.67 0.19
C LEU A 179 12.82 30.61 -0.89
N HIS A 180 13.94 30.65 -1.62
CA HIS A 180 14.29 29.62 -2.60
C HIS A 180 14.38 28.21 -2.00
N GLU A 181 14.97 28.06 -0.82
CA GLU A 181 15.05 26.77 -0.12
C GLU A 181 13.65 26.24 0.23
N LYS A 182 12.74 27.12 0.69
CA LYS A 182 11.36 26.71 1.02
C LYS A 182 10.57 26.31 -0.22
N VAL A 183 10.69 27.05 -1.33
CA VAL A 183 10.04 26.70 -2.60
C VAL A 183 10.54 25.34 -3.10
N ARG A 184 11.85 25.11 -3.11
CA ARG A 184 12.42 23.81 -3.49
C ARG A 184 11.91 22.67 -2.59
N GLY A 185 11.75 22.92 -1.29
CA GLY A 185 11.18 21.92 -0.38
C GLY A 185 9.76 21.52 -0.74
N VAL A 186 8.93 22.48 -1.17
CA VAL A 186 7.56 22.22 -1.65
C VAL A 186 7.58 21.42 -2.96
N ASP A 187 8.44 21.78 -3.91
CA ASP A 187 8.56 21.07 -5.19
C ASP A 187 8.94 19.60 -4.98
N VAL A 188 9.93 19.32 -4.12
CA VAL A 188 10.33 17.95 -3.77
C VAL A 188 9.16 17.17 -3.16
N LEU A 189 8.40 17.80 -2.26
CA LEU A 189 7.27 17.16 -1.59
C LEU A 189 6.14 16.86 -2.58
N LEU A 190 5.84 17.75 -3.51
CA LEU A 190 4.86 17.54 -4.58
C LEU A 190 5.29 16.42 -5.53
N ASP A 191 6.56 16.36 -5.89
CA ASP A 191 7.13 15.28 -6.71
C ASP A 191 7.00 13.92 -6.00
N ASP A 192 7.35 13.87 -4.72
CA ASP A 192 7.24 12.65 -3.91
C ASP A 192 5.80 12.17 -3.80
N LEU A 193 4.84 13.07 -3.56
CA LEU A 193 3.41 12.76 -3.53
C LEU A 193 2.88 12.26 -4.86
N THR A 194 3.30 12.91 -5.95
CA THR A 194 2.88 12.50 -7.30
C THR A 194 3.39 11.10 -7.63
N ARG A 195 4.62 10.79 -7.24
CA ARG A 195 5.22 9.44 -7.42
C ARG A 195 4.53 8.39 -6.59
N LEU A 196 4.24 8.67 -5.31
CA LEU A 196 3.47 7.76 -4.45
C LEU A 196 2.09 7.48 -5.06
N ASN A 197 1.38 8.52 -5.49
CA ASN A 197 0.06 8.37 -6.09
C ASN A 197 0.10 7.49 -7.36
N ARG A 198 1.07 7.72 -8.26
CA ARG A 198 1.24 6.87 -9.46
C ARG A 198 1.49 5.41 -9.12
N MET A 199 2.37 5.13 -8.16
CA MET A 199 2.72 3.76 -7.78
C MET A 199 1.57 3.01 -7.11
N GLU A 200 0.75 3.68 -6.32
CA GLU A 200 -0.35 3.06 -5.60
C GLU A 200 -1.63 2.91 -6.44
N TYR A 201 -1.86 3.77 -7.44
CA TYR A 201 -3.16 3.88 -8.11
C TYR A 201 -3.14 3.69 -9.62
N GLU A 202 -2.03 3.95 -10.29
CA GLU A 202 -1.91 3.71 -11.74
C GLU A 202 -1.35 2.30 -12.00
N GLY A 203 -1.82 1.29 -11.26
CA GLY A 203 -1.42 -0.08 -11.48
C GLY A 203 -1.44 -0.42 -12.97
N ALA A 204 -0.26 -0.71 -13.55
CA ALA A 204 -0.06 -1.30 -14.88
C ALA A 204 -0.22 -0.43 -16.13
N GLY A 205 -0.28 0.88 -16.04
CA GLY A 205 -0.15 1.73 -17.22
C GLY A 205 1.32 2.00 -17.56
N THR A 206 1.84 1.44 -18.63
CA THR A 206 3.18 1.65 -19.21
C THR A 206 4.39 1.19 -18.37
N GLN A 207 4.29 0.05 -17.70
CA GLN A 207 5.44 -0.57 -17.03
C GLN A 207 6.40 -1.17 -18.07
N GLU A 208 7.57 -0.58 -18.22
CA GLU A 208 8.63 -1.12 -19.08
C GLU A 208 9.53 -2.10 -18.32
N TRP A 209 8.98 -3.27 -18.01
CA TRP A 209 9.77 -4.36 -17.43
C TRP A 209 10.83 -4.84 -18.41
N ARG A 210 12.10 -4.73 -18.04
CA ARG A 210 13.23 -5.17 -18.84
C ARG A 210 14.15 -6.09 -18.06
N GLU A 211 14.66 -7.11 -18.73
CA GLU A 211 15.78 -7.88 -18.20
C GLU A 211 17.02 -7.01 -18.20
N SER A 212 17.58 -6.76 -17.04
CA SER A 212 18.66 -5.81 -16.87
C SER A 212 19.74 -6.33 -15.93
N ASP A 213 20.99 -6.04 -16.27
CA ASP A 213 22.11 -6.24 -15.36
C ASP A 213 22.08 -5.16 -14.28
N LEU A 214 21.84 -5.58 -13.04
CA LEU A 214 21.75 -4.68 -11.90
C LEU A 214 23.03 -3.86 -11.70
N ARG A 215 24.21 -4.35 -12.12
CA ARG A 215 25.47 -3.57 -12.08
C ARG A 215 25.36 -2.30 -12.94
N ALA A 216 24.75 -2.43 -14.13
CA ALA A 216 24.56 -1.29 -15.02
C ALA A 216 23.56 -0.27 -14.42
N VAL A 217 22.49 -0.75 -13.77
CA VAL A 217 21.50 0.11 -13.10
C VAL A 217 22.14 0.87 -11.92
N LEU A 218 22.95 0.20 -11.11
CA LEU A 218 23.67 0.85 -10.01
C LEU A 218 24.66 1.91 -10.53
N ARG A 219 25.39 1.62 -11.61
CA ARG A 219 26.27 2.64 -12.23
C ARG A 219 25.47 3.83 -12.78
N LEU A 220 24.31 3.56 -13.36
CA LEU A 220 23.43 4.62 -13.89
C LEU A 220 22.90 5.53 -12.76
N SER A 221 22.54 4.97 -11.61
CA SER A 221 22.04 5.75 -10.47
C SER A 221 23.05 6.80 -9.97
N LEU A 222 24.34 6.54 -10.11
CA LEU A 222 25.40 7.44 -9.66
C LEU A 222 25.56 8.70 -10.52
N ARG A 223 24.96 8.76 -11.71
CA ARG A 223 25.00 9.97 -12.56
C ARG A 223 24.31 11.17 -11.90
N ALA A 224 23.33 10.93 -11.04
CA ALA A 224 22.64 11.96 -10.28
C ALA A 224 23.50 12.60 -9.17
N PHE A 225 24.64 11.98 -8.83
CA PHE A 225 25.50 12.39 -7.71
C PHE A 225 26.88 12.89 -8.15
N SER A 226 26.97 13.59 -9.27
CA SER A 226 28.25 14.05 -9.85
C SER A 226 29.10 14.84 -8.86
N GLU A 227 28.50 15.75 -8.09
CA GLU A 227 29.21 16.58 -7.08
C GLU A 227 29.65 15.77 -5.85
N GLN A 228 28.86 14.78 -5.44
CA GLN A 228 29.12 13.96 -4.27
C GLN A 228 29.69 12.57 -4.61
N ARG A 229 30.07 12.37 -5.88
CA ARG A 229 30.56 11.07 -6.40
C ARG A 229 31.77 10.54 -5.62
N HIS A 230 32.64 11.42 -5.14
CA HIS A 230 33.83 11.10 -4.35
C HIS A 230 33.48 10.49 -2.97
N ARG A 231 32.26 10.70 -2.48
CA ARG A 231 31.77 10.13 -1.21
C ARG A 231 31.10 8.76 -1.39
N ILE A 232 30.88 8.27 -2.61
CA ILE A 232 30.19 7.03 -2.86
C ILE A 232 31.16 5.98 -3.36
N CYS A 233 31.39 4.94 -2.56
CA CYS A 233 32.14 3.74 -2.92
C CYS A 233 31.18 2.74 -3.59
N LEU A 234 31.51 2.31 -4.81
CA LEU A 234 30.71 1.33 -5.56
C LEU A 234 31.41 -0.03 -5.51
N ASP A 235 30.75 -1.03 -4.93
CA ASP A 235 31.22 -2.39 -4.78
C ASP A 235 30.31 -3.35 -5.57
N LEU A 236 30.82 -3.92 -6.65
CA LEU A 236 30.06 -4.73 -7.60
C LEU A 236 30.70 -6.11 -7.78
N PRO A 237 29.92 -7.18 -7.96
CA PRO A 237 30.44 -8.50 -8.26
C PRO A 237 31.06 -8.55 -9.68
N GLU A 238 31.95 -9.49 -9.92
CA GLU A 238 32.57 -9.70 -11.24
C GLU A 238 31.54 -10.10 -12.30
N HIS A 239 30.61 -10.98 -11.92
CA HIS A 239 29.57 -11.47 -12.81
C HIS A 239 28.29 -10.63 -12.73
N GLY A 240 27.55 -10.54 -13.86
CA GLY A 240 26.27 -9.84 -13.95
C GLY A 240 25.22 -10.52 -13.08
N LEU A 241 24.45 -9.71 -12.34
CA LEU A 241 23.24 -10.14 -11.64
C LEU A 241 22.05 -9.58 -12.40
N TRP A 242 21.31 -10.48 -13.05
CA TRP A 242 20.22 -10.11 -13.94
C TRP A 242 18.87 -10.26 -13.27
N ALA A 243 18.05 -9.22 -13.36
CA ALA A 243 16.69 -9.21 -12.84
C ALA A 243 15.74 -8.56 -13.84
N LYS A 244 14.47 -8.94 -13.76
CA LYS A 244 13.41 -8.29 -14.52
C LYS A 244 12.95 -7.07 -13.70
N VAL A 245 13.25 -5.87 -14.15
CA VAL A 245 12.99 -4.63 -13.42
C VAL A 245 12.42 -3.53 -14.31
N ASP A 246 11.65 -2.63 -13.70
CA ASP A 246 11.37 -1.30 -14.26
C ASP A 246 12.48 -0.36 -13.80
N ILE A 247 13.33 0.06 -14.75
CA ILE A 247 14.56 0.81 -14.46
C ILE A 247 14.26 2.17 -13.82
N VAL A 248 13.22 2.87 -14.29
CA VAL A 248 12.95 4.26 -13.84
C VAL A 248 12.54 4.30 -12.37
N PRO A 249 11.56 3.53 -11.89
CA PRO A 249 11.27 3.42 -10.45
C PRO A 249 12.48 2.95 -9.64
N LEU A 250 13.21 1.94 -10.11
CA LEU A 250 14.38 1.43 -9.38
C LEU A 250 15.47 2.49 -9.20
N LEU A 251 15.71 3.34 -10.20
CA LEU A 251 16.61 4.49 -10.08
C LEU A 251 16.11 5.50 -9.04
N VAL A 252 14.79 5.69 -8.91
CA VAL A 252 14.19 6.54 -7.85
C VAL A 252 14.46 5.95 -6.47
N ALA A 253 14.29 4.63 -6.28
CA ALA A 253 14.57 3.97 -5.01
C ALA A 253 16.06 4.12 -4.62
N LEU A 254 16.97 3.86 -5.56
CA LEU A 254 18.42 4.03 -5.36
C LEU A 254 18.78 5.47 -5.02
N ARG A 255 18.19 6.45 -5.71
CA ARG A 255 18.40 7.87 -5.42
C ARG A 255 17.96 8.23 -4.01
N ASN A 256 16.72 7.90 -3.62
CA ASN A 256 16.21 8.20 -2.28
C ASN A 256 17.08 7.58 -1.18
N THR A 257 17.56 6.36 -1.40
CA THR A 257 18.41 5.66 -0.43
C THR A 257 19.78 6.31 -0.31
N LEU A 258 20.43 6.66 -1.43
CA LEU A 258 21.73 7.32 -1.45
C LEU A 258 21.65 8.75 -0.92
N GLU A 259 20.61 9.52 -1.26
CA GLU A 259 20.36 10.85 -0.71
C GLU A 259 20.25 10.81 0.81
N ASN A 260 19.49 9.85 1.35
CA ASN A 260 19.38 9.65 2.79
C ASN A 260 20.75 9.32 3.42
N ALA A 261 21.48 8.37 2.87
CA ALA A 261 22.79 7.96 3.37
C ALA A 261 23.79 9.14 3.40
N LEU A 262 23.86 9.92 2.32
CA LEU A 262 24.74 11.11 2.21
C LEU A 262 24.31 12.23 3.15
N LYS A 263 23.02 12.40 3.36
CA LYS A 263 22.41 13.46 4.17
C LYS A 263 22.62 13.24 5.67
N TYR A 264 22.55 11.98 6.11
CA TYR A 264 22.69 11.64 7.53
C TYR A 264 24.12 11.31 7.94
N SER A 265 25.03 11.16 7.00
CA SER A 265 26.46 10.94 7.25
C SER A 265 27.24 12.24 7.26
N ALA A 266 28.30 12.29 8.05
CA ALA A 266 29.21 13.44 8.07
C ALA A 266 29.81 13.69 6.66
N PRO A 267 30.16 14.95 6.32
CA PRO A 267 30.64 15.32 4.97
C PRO A 267 31.91 14.60 4.50
N ASP A 268 32.74 14.17 5.42
CA ASP A 268 34.02 13.49 5.20
C ASP A 268 33.95 11.95 5.23
N THR A 269 32.76 11.39 5.38
CA THR A 269 32.54 9.95 5.43
C THR A 269 32.10 9.37 4.09
N LEU A 270 32.39 8.08 3.90
CA LEU A 270 32.00 7.33 2.70
C LEU A 270 30.66 6.60 2.89
N VAL A 271 29.86 6.60 1.84
CA VAL A 271 28.68 5.76 1.66
C VAL A 271 29.03 4.63 0.70
N THR A 272 28.79 3.38 1.07
CA THR A 272 29.03 2.24 0.20
C THR A 272 27.73 1.78 -0.45
N LEU A 273 27.71 1.75 -1.79
CA LEU A 273 26.66 1.11 -2.60
C LEU A 273 27.21 -0.22 -3.11
N ARG A 274 26.67 -1.32 -2.58
CA ARG A 274 27.12 -2.69 -2.87
C ARG A 274 26.06 -3.48 -3.57
N LEU A 275 26.45 -4.30 -4.52
CA LEU A 275 25.61 -5.34 -5.13
C LEU A 275 26.28 -6.69 -4.89
N GLN A 276 25.54 -7.65 -4.35
CA GLN A 276 26.05 -9.02 -4.14
C GLN A 276 24.93 -10.05 -4.34
N PRO A 277 25.31 -11.31 -4.65
CA PRO A 277 24.33 -12.41 -4.63
C PRO A 277 23.80 -12.59 -3.21
N GLY A 278 22.48 -12.75 -3.08
CA GLY A 278 21.81 -13.10 -1.84
C GLY A 278 21.61 -14.60 -1.68
N GLN A 279 20.58 -15.00 -0.95
CA GLN A 279 20.15 -16.40 -0.92
C GLN A 279 19.73 -16.85 -2.33
N ALA A 280 19.60 -18.17 -2.55
CA ALA A 280 19.31 -18.73 -3.87
C ALA A 280 18.17 -17.99 -4.60
N GLY A 281 18.49 -17.39 -5.75
CA GLY A 281 17.55 -16.65 -6.61
C GLY A 281 17.35 -15.17 -6.25
N TRP A 282 18.13 -14.59 -5.32
CA TRP A 282 18.03 -13.18 -4.94
C TRP A 282 19.35 -12.42 -5.16
N ALA A 283 19.22 -11.14 -5.49
CA ALA A 283 20.29 -10.15 -5.42
C ALA A 283 20.06 -9.22 -4.24
N CYS A 284 21.15 -8.88 -3.52
CA CYS A 284 21.13 -7.88 -2.47
C CYS A 284 21.79 -6.59 -2.97
N ILE A 285 21.06 -5.50 -2.98
CA ILE A 285 21.57 -4.14 -3.15
C ILE A 285 21.65 -3.54 -1.74
N GLU A 286 22.83 -3.19 -1.31
CA GLU A 286 23.09 -2.69 0.03
C GLU A 286 23.61 -1.25 -0.02
N VAL A 287 23.09 -0.42 0.86
CA VAL A 287 23.60 0.93 1.10
C VAL A 287 24.03 1.02 2.56
N LEU A 288 25.32 1.24 2.76
CA LEU A 288 25.93 1.37 4.08
C LEU A 288 26.41 2.81 4.25
N ASP A 289 25.98 3.44 5.32
CA ASP A 289 26.41 4.78 5.70
C ASP A 289 27.17 4.79 7.04
N GLN A 290 27.70 5.93 7.40
CA GLN A 290 28.41 6.17 8.65
C GLN A 290 27.72 7.25 9.50
N GLY A 291 26.40 7.33 9.40
CA GLY A 291 25.57 8.24 10.17
C GLY A 291 25.30 7.75 11.59
N PRO A 292 24.28 8.32 12.26
CA PRO A 292 23.92 7.94 13.64
C PRO A 292 23.28 6.55 13.74
N GLY A 293 22.94 5.91 12.59
CA GLY A 293 22.21 4.65 12.58
C GLY A 293 20.73 4.82 12.90
N ILE A 294 20.04 3.67 13.03
CA ILE A 294 18.61 3.61 13.34
C ILE A 294 18.42 2.64 14.50
N GLU A 295 17.80 3.11 15.58
CA GLU A 295 17.46 2.27 16.72
C GLU A 295 16.52 1.12 16.30
N PRO A 296 16.66 -0.08 16.89
CA PRO A 296 15.84 -1.24 16.52
C PRO A 296 14.32 -0.99 16.52
N LEU A 297 13.84 -0.18 17.46
CA LEU A 297 12.42 0.20 17.61
C LEU A 297 11.86 0.93 16.37
N TYR A 298 12.71 1.63 15.63
CA TYR A 298 12.30 2.45 14.49
C TYR A 298 12.60 1.81 13.13
N LYS A 299 13.31 0.68 13.06
CA LYS A 299 13.72 0.05 11.78
C LYS A 299 12.56 -0.26 10.83
N GLU A 300 11.40 -0.62 11.36
CA GLU A 300 10.19 -0.79 10.57
C GLU A 300 9.45 0.52 10.33
N LYS A 301 9.37 1.37 11.36
CA LYS A 301 8.62 2.62 11.32
C LYS A 301 9.21 3.67 10.36
N VAL A 302 10.50 3.63 10.09
CA VAL A 302 11.15 4.57 9.15
C VAL A 302 10.68 4.40 7.70
N PHE A 303 9.97 3.32 7.39
CA PHE A 303 9.32 3.11 6.11
C PHE A 303 7.87 3.59 6.06
N ASP A 304 7.30 4.04 7.20
CA ASP A 304 5.96 4.60 7.22
C ASP A 304 5.98 6.00 6.58
N LYS A 305 4.88 6.34 5.91
CA LYS A 305 4.74 7.64 5.24
C LYS A 305 4.84 8.77 6.27
N PHE A 306 5.62 9.81 5.96
CA PHE A 306 5.85 10.99 6.80
C PHE A 306 6.53 10.72 8.15
N PHE A 307 6.95 9.51 8.42
CA PHE A 307 7.66 9.20 9.66
C PHE A 307 9.06 9.82 9.67
N ARG A 308 9.42 10.41 10.79
CA ARG A 308 10.74 11.00 11.06
C ARG A 308 11.20 10.60 12.45
N LEU A 309 12.48 10.30 12.59
CA LEU A 309 13.05 9.98 13.90
C LEU A 309 12.95 11.19 14.84
N PRO A 310 12.54 11.00 16.11
CA PRO A 310 12.45 12.09 17.09
C PRO A 310 13.81 12.79 17.27
N GLY A 311 13.80 14.13 17.40
CA GLY A 311 15.00 14.92 17.65
C GLY A 311 15.89 15.21 16.42
N GLN A 312 15.54 14.72 15.22
CA GLN A 312 16.31 15.04 14.02
C GLN A 312 15.99 16.43 13.47
N GLN A 313 17.04 17.26 13.30
CA GLN A 313 16.93 18.61 12.72
C GLN A 313 17.04 18.62 11.18
N VAL A 314 17.39 17.49 10.57
CA VAL A 314 17.66 17.38 9.12
C VAL A 314 16.33 17.44 8.36
N GLN A 315 16.16 18.41 7.45
CA GLN A 315 14.93 18.60 6.67
C GLN A 315 14.64 17.42 5.74
N GLY A 316 13.36 17.02 5.62
CA GLY A 316 12.90 15.98 4.70
C GLY A 316 11.41 15.70 4.86
N SER A 317 10.78 15.25 3.78
CA SER A 317 9.34 14.95 3.71
C SER A 317 8.91 13.73 4.55
N GLY A 318 9.85 12.84 4.90
CA GLY A 318 9.51 11.54 5.51
C GLY A 318 8.89 10.54 4.51
N LEU A 319 8.89 10.85 3.21
CA LEU A 319 8.33 10.00 2.16
C LEU A 319 9.37 9.13 1.45
N GLY A 320 10.65 9.49 1.47
CA GLY A 320 11.69 8.84 0.69
C GLY A 320 11.79 7.32 0.92
N LEU A 321 11.80 6.86 2.18
CA LEU A 321 11.90 5.43 2.50
C LEU A 321 10.57 4.68 2.24
N SER A 322 9.42 5.30 2.39
CA SER A 322 8.14 4.70 2.02
C SER A 322 8.04 4.50 0.50
N ILE A 323 8.58 5.42 -0.30
CA ILE A 323 8.72 5.26 -1.76
C ILE A 323 9.66 4.10 -2.09
N VAL A 324 10.80 3.97 -1.39
CA VAL A 324 11.72 2.84 -1.57
C VAL A 324 11.01 1.51 -1.31
N ARG A 325 10.27 1.39 -0.19
CA ARG A 325 9.49 0.19 0.15
C ARG A 325 8.47 -0.14 -0.94
N SER A 326 7.69 0.83 -1.38
CA SER A 326 6.69 0.65 -2.43
C SER A 326 7.31 0.15 -3.75
N ILE A 327 8.42 0.76 -4.18
CA ILE A 327 9.12 0.35 -5.41
C ILE A 327 9.67 -1.07 -5.30
N VAL A 328 10.36 -1.39 -4.20
CA VAL A 328 10.96 -2.71 -4.02
C VAL A 328 9.88 -3.80 -3.93
N GLN A 329 8.78 -3.55 -3.22
CA GLN A 329 7.63 -4.46 -3.15
C GLN A 329 6.97 -4.64 -4.53
N HIS A 330 6.85 -3.58 -5.33
CA HIS A 330 6.35 -3.66 -6.70
C HIS A 330 7.22 -4.56 -7.60
N HIS A 331 8.53 -4.63 -7.32
CA HIS A 331 9.46 -5.56 -7.98
C HIS A 331 9.45 -6.97 -7.36
N GLY A 332 8.49 -7.29 -6.46
CA GLY A 332 8.44 -8.57 -5.75
C GLY A 332 9.57 -8.76 -4.74
N GLY A 333 10.25 -7.67 -4.39
CA GLY A 333 11.41 -7.65 -3.50
C GLY A 333 11.06 -7.35 -2.04
N ARG A 334 12.11 -7.19 -1.23
CA ARG A 334 12.03 -6.81 0.18
C ARG A 334 13.04 -5.71 0.48
N VAL A 335 12.71 -4.83 1.43
CA VAL A 335 13.62 -3.79 1.92
C VAL A 335 13.57 -3.75 3.44
N TYR A 336 14.74 -3.67 4.06
CA TYR A 336 14.87 -3.64 5.52
C TYR A 336 16.22 -3.06 5.95
N PHE A 337 16.33 -2.70 7.23
CA PHE A 337 17.60 -2.32 7.86
C PHE A 337 18.19 -3.52 8.59
N LYS A 338 19.36 -3.96 8.12
CA LYS A 338 20.15 -5.03 8.75
C LYS A 338 20.85 -4.51 10.01
N GLU A 339 21.14 -5.40 10.95
CA GLU A 339 22.02 -5.06 12.06
C GLU A 339 23.45 -4.87 11.54
N HIS A 340 24.08 -3.78 11.99
CA HIS A 340 25.43 -3.44 11.60
C HIS A 340 26.25 -3.18 12.89
N PRO A 341 27.40 -3.85 13.09
CA PRO A 341 28.19 -3.69 14.31
C PRO A 341 28.97 -2.37 14.38
N GLY A 342 28.99 -1.60 13.28
CA GLY A 342 29.64 -0.28 13.19
C GLY A 342 28.67 0.89 13.34
N PRO A 343 29.18 2.13 13.32
CA PRO A 343 28.34 3.33 13.21
C PRO A 343 27.63 3.34 11.86
N GLY A 344 26.43 3.94 11.83
CA GLY A 344 25.64 4.12 10.61
C GLY A 344 24.47 3.16 10.44
N ALA A 345 23.83 3.28 9.31
CA ALA A 345 22.73 2.42 8.91
C ALA A 345 23.12 1.50 7.74
N HIS A 346 22.57 0.31 7.73
CA HIS A 346 22.75 -0.68 6.68
C HIS A 346 21.40 -1.05 6.08
N LEU A 347 21.03 -0.37 4.98
CA LEU A 347 19.81 -0.67 4.25
C LEU A 347 20.08 -1.75 3.20
N VAL A 348 19.19 -2.73 3.12
CA VAL A 348 19.23 -3.84 2.17
C VAL A 348 17.95 -3.86 1.34
N MET A 349 18.09 -3.90 0.03
CA MET A 349 17.02 -4.16 -0.93
C MET A 349 17.29 -5.50 -1.61
N GLU A 350 16.36 -6.43 -1.52
CA GLU A 350 16.45 -7.74 -2.17
C GLU A 350 15.53 -7.77 -3.39
N LEU A 351 16.07 -8.19 -4.53
CA LEU A 351 15.34 -8.34 -5.79
C LEU A 351 15.49 -9.77 -6.31
N VAL A 352 14.44 -10.29 -6.96
CA VAL A 352 14.44 -11.63 -7.54
C VAL A 352 15.31 -11.66 -8.79
N LEU A 353 16.27 -12.58 -8.84
CA LEU A 353 17.12 -12.82 -10.00
C LEU A 353 16.40 -13.67 -11.05
N LEU A 354 16.72 -13.43 -12.29
CA LEU A 354 16.37 -14.34 -13.37
C LEU A 354 17.14 -15.66 -13.23
N PRO A 355 16.55 -16.83 -13.58
CA PRO A 355 17.25 -18.10 -13.55
C PRO A 355 18.50 -18.03 -14.44
N SER A 356 19.62 -18.54 -13.94
CA SER A 356 20.94 -18.51 -14.62
C SER A 356 20.99 -19.21 -15.99
N ALA A 357 19.95 -19.93 -16.38
CA ALA A 357 19.84 -20.57 -17.70
C ALA A 357 19.48 -19.63 -18.86
N SER A 358 19.17 -18.35 -18.59
CA SER A 358 18.73 -17.39 -19.62
C SER A 358 19.85 -16.60 -20.28
N TYR A 359 21.10 -16.79 -19.87
CA TYR A 359 22.24 -16.06 -20.41
C TYR A 359 23.32 -16.99 -20.97
N ILE A 360 23.22 -17.23 -22.26
CA ILE A 360 24.36 -17.59 -23.10
C ILE A 360 24.93 -16.25 -23.60
N PRO A 361 26.24 -16.00 -23.47
CA PRO A 361 26.90 -14.74 -23.85
C PRO A 361 26.78 -14.42 -25.33
#